data_363b6aa29dc1e5ba9999ae34de6b7491
#
_entry.id   363b6aa29dc1e5ba9999ae34de6b7491
#
_cell.length_a   1.000
_cell.length_b   1.000
_cell.length_c   1.000
_cell.angle_alpha   90.00
_cell.angle_beta   90.00
_cell.angle_gamma   90.00
#
_symmetry.space_group_name_H-M   'P 1'
#
loop_
_entity.id
_entity.type
_entity.pdbx_description
1 polymer ?
#
loop_
_entity_poly.entity_id
_entity_poly.type
_entity_poly.pdbx_seq_one_letter_code
_entity_poly.pdbx_strand_id
1 'polypeptide(L)'
;MGMSSYIARRMHISEPLITNDAIILGILMGLLGVIFYTSSLPGKWNRFYKVIPALLLCYFLPSVFTSLGIIAPKWYDLSAIAEHLIALGHHLPTNWKTTDLEAGIAALGLGESDLSAFKKESKLYFVASRYFLPASLVLLTISISIKELVKLGPKALIMFLTGTVGVVIGGPLAILTFSYISPDVVGGVGPEAVWRGMTTIAGSWIGGGANQAAMFEVFQPSS
;
A
#
# COMPACT_ATOMS: atom_id res chain seq x y z
N MET A 1 -17.77 12.35 25.84
CA MET A 1 -17.88 11.60 24.56
C MET A 1 -16.48 11.14 24.24
N GLY A 2 -16.17 9.88 24.57
CA GLY A 2 -14.82 9.48 24.87
C GLY A 2 -13.96 9.10 23.66
N MET A 3 -12.66 9.04 23.89
CA MET A 3 -11.58 8.57 22.99
C MET A 3 -11.89 7.20 22.33
N SER A 4 -12.71 6.37 22.96
CA SER A 4 -13.21 5.07 22.47
C SER A 4 -14.10 5.21 21.22
N SER A 5 -14.99 6.23 21.17
CA SER A 5 -15.86 6.46 19.99
C SER A 5 -15.08 7.03 18.79
N TYR A 6 -13.96 7.71 19.07
CA TYR A 6 -13.07 8.24 18.02
C TYR A 6 -12.23 7.13 17.38
N ILE A 7 -11.80 6.15 18.17
CA ILE A 7 -11.01 5.00 17.70
C ILE A 7 -11.88 4.05 16.85
N ALA A 8 -13.10 3.73 17.28
CA ALA A 8 -14.02 2.89 16.52
C ALA A 8 -14.44 3.50 15.18
N ARG A 9 -14.55 4.84 15.11
CA ARG A 9 -14.89 5.57 13.87
C ARG A 9 -13.77 5.55 12.82
N ARG A 10 -12.55 5.24 13.23
CA ARG A 10 -11.36 5.16 12.36
C ARG A 10 -11.04 3.74 11.87
N MET A 11 -11.54 2.72 12.56
CA MET A 11 -11.36 1.32 12.13
C MET A 11 -12.45 0.96 11.12
N HIS A 12 -12.12 1.07 9.85
CA HIS A 12 -13.00 0.56 8.79
C HIS A 12 -12.84 -0.96 8.70
N ILE A 13 -13.71 -1.66 9.46
CA ILE A 13 -13.73 -3.12 9.47
C ILE A 13 -14.51 -3.55 8.25
N SER A 14 -13.82 -4.01 7.23
CA SER A 14 -14.44 -4.50 6.00
C SER A 14 -13.79 -5.79 5.54
N GLU A 15 -14.59 -6.64 4.92
CA GLU A 15 -14.12 -7.82 4.22
C GLU A 15 -14.27 -7.57 2.71
N PRO A 16 -13.26 -7.89 1.89
CA PRO A 16 -13.35 -7.70 0.45
C PRO A 16 -14.32 -8.70 -0.17
N LEU A 17 -14.86 -8.36 -1.34
CA LEU A 17 -15.79 -9.23 -2.07
C LEU A 17 -15.15 -10.58 -2.45
N ILE A 18 -13.84 -10.58 -2.73
CA ILE A 18 -13.08 -11.77 -3.13
C ILE A 18 -11.92 -11.95 -2.16
N THR A 19 -11.95 -13.04 -1.40
CA THR A 19 -10.91 -13.44 -0.45
C THR A 19 -10.04 -14.61 -0.95
N ASN A 20 -10.45 -15.27 -2.04
CA ASN A 20 -9.74 -16.41 -2.59
C ASN A 20 -8.55 -15.95 -3.44
N ASP A 21 -7.34 -16.24 -2.96
CA ASP A 21 -6.08 -15.86 -3.61
C ASP A 21 -5.92 -16.37 -5.04
N ALA A 22 -6.44 -17.57 -5.35
CA ALA A 22 -6.34 -18.14 -6.70
C ALA A 22 -7.22 -17.34 -7.69
N ILE A 23 -8.41 -16.93 -7.27
CA ILE A 23 -9.30 -16.09 -8.07
C ILE A 23 -8.68 -14.70 -8.27
N ILE A 24 -8.13 -14.11 -7.20
CA ILE A 24 -7.44 -12.81 -7.26
C ILE A 24 -6.27 -12.89 -8.25
N LEU A 25 -5.43 -13.92 -8.15
CA LEU A 25 -4.32 -14.13 -9.07
C LEU A 25 -4.80 -14.26 -10.51
N GLY A 26 -5.85 -15.04 -10.75
CA GLY A 26 -6.45 -15.22 -12.09
C GLY A 26 -6.93 -13.88 -12.68
N ILE A 27 -7.62 -13.06 -11.88
CA ILE A 27 -8.09 -11.73 -12.30
C ILE A 27 -6.91 -10.82 -12.65
N LEU A 28 -5.89 -10.74 -11.76
CA LEU A 28 -4.73 -9.87 -11.97
C LEU A 28 -3.90 -10.32 -13.19
N MET A 29 -3.67 -11.63 -13.37
CA MET A 29 -2.96 -12.16 -14.53
C MET A 29 -3.75 -11.96 -15.82
N GLY A 30 -5.06 -12.17 -15.79
CA GLY A 30 -5.95 -11.87 -16.93
C GLY A 30 -5.91 -10.40 -17.32
N LEU A 31 -5.96 -9.52 -16.33
CA LEU A 31 -5.86 -8.08 -16.52
C LEU A 31 -4.53 -7.68 -17.17
N LEU A 32 -3.40 -8.19 -16.64
CA LEU A 32 -2.08 -7.96 -17.21
C LEU A 32 -2.00 -8.49 -18.65
N GLY A 33 -2.52 -9.71 -18.91
CA GLY A 33 -2.58 -10.29 -20.24
C GLY A 33 -3.33 -9.41 -21.24
N VAL A 34 -4.49 -8.89 -20.85
CA VAL A 34 -5.29 -7.98 -21.69
C VAL A 34 -4.54 -6.68 -21.95
N ILE A 35 -3.91 -6.08 -20.95
CA ILE A 35 -3.14 -4.83 -21.10
C ILE A 35 -1.97 -5.05 -22.07
N PHE A 36 -1.16 -6.08 -21.87
CA PHE A 36 -0.01 -6.36 -22.72
C PHE A 36 -0.42 -6.78 -24.13
N TYR A 37 -1.45 -7.60 -24.26
CA TYR A 37 -1.98 -7.96 -25.57
C TYR A 37 -2.47 -6.74 -26.35
N THR A 38 -3.30 -5.91 -25.74
CA THR A 38 -3.84 -4.70 -26.40
C THR A 38 -2.77 -3.65 -26.65
N SER A 39 -1.75 -3.55 -25.81
CA SER A 39 -0.62 -2.63 -26.03
C SER A 39 0.24 -3.01 -27.24
N SER A 40 0.23 -4.30 -27.62
CA SER A 40 0.95 -4.80 -28.79
C SER A 40 0.16 -4.65 -30.10
N LEU A 41 -1.14 -4.30 -30.03
CA LEU A 41 -1.98 -4.16 -31.21
C LEU A 41 -1.76 -2.83 -31.96
N PRO A 42 -1.74 -2.86 -33.31
CA PRO A 42 -1.64 -1.65 -34.11
C PRO A 42 -2.95 -0.84 -34.13
N GLY A 43 -2.93 0.36 -34.67
CA GLY A 43 -4.12 1.18 -34.92
C GLY A 43 -4.60 1.98 -33.72
N LYS A 44 -5.87 1.85 -33.36
CA LYS A 44 -6.51 2.64 -32.28
C LYS A 44 -5.84 2.40 -30.92
N TRP A 45 -5.44 1.16 -30.64
CA TRP A 45 -4.77 0.78 -29.41
C TRP A 45 -3.39 1.43 -29.26
N ASN A 46 -2.61 1.50 -30.34
CA ASN A 46 -1.32 2.19 -30.32
C ASN A 46 -1.48 3.69 -30.00
N ARG A 47 -2.55 4.34 -30.53
CA ARG A 47 -2.83 5.74 -30.19
C ARG A 47 -3.23 5.93 -28.74
N PHE A 48 -4.04 4.99 -28.19
CA PHE A 48 -4.44 4.99 -26.78
C PHE A 48 -3.22 4.86 -25.87
N TYR A 49 -2.35 3.87 -26.13
CA TYR A 49 -1.18 3.62 -25.30
C TYR A 49 -0.05 4.65 -25.45
N LYS A 50 -0.09 5.52 -26.46
CA LYS A 50 0.78 6.70 -26.53
C LYS A 50 0.38 7.78 -25.54
N VAL A 51 -0.90 7.86 -25.17
CA VAL A 51 -1.42 8.82 -24.18
C VAL A 51 -1.41 8.21 -22.78
N ILE A 52 -1.84 6.96 -22.65
CA ILE A 52 -1.93 6.24 -21.38
C ILE A 52 -0.96 5.05 -21.43
N PRO A 53 0.23 5.14 -20.81
CA PRO A 53 1.20 4.06 -20.81
C PRO A 53 0.62 2.77 -20.23
N ALA A 54 0.92 1.61 -20.83
CA ALA A 54 0.47 0.31 -20.33
C ALA A 54 0.85 0.08 -18.87
N LEU A 55 2.05 0.53 -18.48
CA LEU A 55 2.53 0.44 -17.10
C LEU A 55 1.63 1.18 -16.10
N LEU A 56 1.09 2.36 -16.49
CA LEU A 56 0.15 3.10 -15.66
C LEU A 56 -1.11 2.27 -15.38
N LEU A 57 -1.66 1.61 -16.40
CA LEU A 57 -2.84 0.75 -16.25
C LEU A 57 -2.57 -0.47 -15.38
N CYS A 58 -1.36 -1.05 -15.45
CA CYS A 58 -0.96 -2.17 -14.61
C CYS A 58 -0.96 -1.83 -13.11
N TYR A 59 -0.72 -0.58 -12.74
CA TYR A 59 -0.81 -0.12 -11.35
C TYR A 59 -2.20 0.42 -11.00
N PHE A 60 -2.80 1.18 -11.89
CA PHE A 60 -4.05 1.88 -11.63
C PHE A 60 -5.25 0.92 -11.50
N LEU A 61 -5.40 -0.04 -12.42
CA LEU A 61 -6.56 -0.93 -12.41
C LEU A 61 -6.64 -1.83 -11.16
N PRO A 62 -5.55 -2.48 -10.68
CA PRO A 62 -5.57 -3.18 -9.41
C PRO A 62 -5.91 -2.26 -8.22
N SER A 63 -5.42 -1.01 -8.23
CA SER A 63 -5.75 -0.02 -7.21
C SER A 63 -7.24 0.33 -7.19
N VAL A 64 -7.88 0.44 -8.36
CA VAL A 64 -9.34 0.64 -8.47
C VAL A 64 -10.10 -0.54 -7.83
N PHE A 65 -9.68 -1.79 -8.09
CA PHE A 65 -10.32 -2.95 -7.48
C PHE A 65 -10.21 -2.96 -5.95
N THR A 66 -9.07 -2.51 -5.43
CA THR A 66 -8.88 -2.36 -3.98
C THR A 66 -9.76 -1.23 -3.45
N SER A 67 -9.82 -0.08 -4.13
CA SER A 67 -10.66 1.06 -3.72
C SER A 67 -12.16 0.75 -3.77
N LEU A 68 -12.58 -0.16 -4.64
CA LEU A 68 -13.96 -0.64 -4.72
C LEU A 68 -14.28 -1.75 -3.70
N GLY A 69 -13.30 -2.17 -2.89
CA GLY A 69 -13.48 -3.25 -1.92
C GLY A 69 -13.65 -4.65 -2.57
N ILE A 70 -13.30 -4.79 -3.86
CA ILE A 70 -13.39 -6.09 -4.56
C ILE A 70 -12.31 -7.02 -4.07
N ILE A 71 -11.09 -6.51 -3.92
CA ILE A 71 -9.91 -7.21 -3.39
C ILE A 71 -9.26 -6.37 -2.30
N ALA A 72 -8.59 -7.01 -1.34
CA ALA A 72 -7.79 -6.31 -0.35
C ALA A 72 -6.53 -7.13 -0.01
N PRO A 73 -5.39 -6.47 0.26
CA PRO A 73 -4.19 -7.17 0.72
C PRO A 73 -4.33 -7.69 2.15
N LYS A 74 -5.08 -6.98 2.98
CA LYS A 74 -5.35 -7.30 4.39
C LYS A 74 -6.80 -6.95 4.71
N TRP A 75 -7.45 -7.75 5.56
CA TRP A 75 -8.82 -7.51 6.01
C TRP A 75 -9.04 -8.12 7.38
N TYR A 76 -10.20 -7.87 7.96
CA TYR A 76 -10.61 -8.50 9.20
C TYR A 76 -11.59 -9.65 8.94
N ASP A 77 -11.44 -10.75 9.67
CA ASP A 77 -12.43 -11.83 9.70
C ASP A 77 -13.63 -11.41 10.51
N LEU A 78 -14.68 -10.95 9.82
CA LEU A 78 -15.87 -10.41 10.46
C LEU A 78 -16.62 -11.47 11.28
N SER A 79 -16.61 -12.72 10.82
CA SER A 79 -17.24 -13.84 11.53
C SER A 79 -16.52 -14.16 12.85
N ALA A 80 -15.21 -14.22 12.83
CA ALA A 80 -14.40 -14.46 14.02
C ALA A 80 -14.53 -13.30 15.04
N ILE A 81 -14.63 -12.07 14.57
CA ILE A 81 -14.90 -10.90 15.43
C ILE A 81 -16.31 -11.02 16.06
N ALA A 82 -17.33 -11.40 15.28
CA ALA A 82 -18.67 -11.59 15.78
C ALA A 82 -18.73 -12.65 16.89
N GLU A 83 -18.10 -13.81 16.67
CA GLU A 83 -18.00 -14.87 17.68
C GLU A 83 -17.28 -14.38 18.94
N HIS A 84 -16.21 -13.61 18.79
CA HIS A 84 -15.46 -13.05 19.91
C HIS A 84 -16.31 -12.05 20.72
N LEU A 85 -17.06 -11.17 20.07
CA LEU A 85 -17.96 -10.23 20.73
C LEU A 85 -19.06 -10.94 21.50
N ILE A 86 -19.63 -12.02 20.94
CA ILE A 86 -20.64 -12.85 21.61
C ILE A 86 -20.04 -13.55 22.82
N ALA A 87 -18.83 -14.08 22.72
CA ALA A 87 -18.10 -14.69 23.83
C ALA A 87 -17.82 -13.71 24.97
N LEU A 88 -17.65 -12.43 24.68
CA LEU A 88 -17.50 -11.35 25.66
C LEU A 88 -18.86 -10.87 26.24
N GLY A 89 -19.98 -11.53 25.86
CA GLY A 89 -21.31 -11.21 26.36
C GLY A 89 -22.04 -10.09 25.61
N HIS A 90 -21.53 -9.64 24.46
CA HIS A 90 -22.23 -8.66 23.64
C HIS A 90 -23.27 -9.34 22.76
N HIS A 91 -24.52 -8.86 22.82
CA HIS A 91 -25.61 -9.40 22.00
C HIS A 91 -25.57 -8.83 20.58
N LEU A 92 -25.30 -9.69 19.61
CA LEU A 92 -25.41 -9.35 18.19
C LEU A 92 -26.76 -9.88 17.63
N PRO A 93 -27.43 -9.12 16.77
CA PRO A 93 -28.64 -9.61 16.08
C PRO A 93 -28.28 -10.78 15.13
N THR A 94 -29.23 -11.67 14.85
CA THR A 94 -29.00 -12.84 13.97
C THR A 94 -28.51 -12.44 12.56
N ASN A 95 -28.95 -11.28 12.07
CA ASN A 95 -28.52 -10.69 10.79
C ASN A 95 -27.62 -9.46 11.02
N TRP A 96 -26.57 -9.62 11.81
CA TRP A 96 -25.65 -8.53 12.10
C TRP A 96 -24.99 -7.98 10.83
N LYS A 97 -24.67 -6.68 10.85
CA LYS A 97 -23.94 -5.97 9.83
C LYS A 97 -22.62 -5.46 10.40
N THR A 98 -21.74 -4.99 9.54
CA THR A 98 -20.46 -4.39 9.94
C THR A 98 -20.66 -3.27 10.97
N THR A 99 -21.72 -2.48 10.83
CA THR A 99 -22.08 -1.42 11.77
C THR A 99 -22.40 -1.94 13.18
N ASP A 100 -22.95 -3.15 13.29
CA ASP A 100 -23.27 -3.77 14.60
C ASP A 100 -22.00 -4.28 15.27
N LEU A 101 -21.04 -4.78 14.48
CA LEU A 101 -19.71 -5.16 14.97
C LEU A 101 -18.93 -3.93 15.45
N GLU A 102 -18.91 -2.85 14.67
CA GLU A 102 -18.28 -1.60 15.07
C GLU A 102 -18.88 -1.04 16.36
N ALA A 103 -20.20 -1.10 16.51
CA ALA A 103 -20.89 -0.70 17.73
C ALA A 103 -20.51 -1.59 18.92
N GLY A 104 -20.42 -2.91 18.74
CA GLY A 104 -20.00 -3.86 19.76
C GLY A 104 -18.55 -3.64 20.21
N ILE A 105 -17.64 -3.45 19.27
CA ILE A 105 -16.22 -3.13 19.52
C ILE A 105 -16.11 -1.83 20.34
N ALA A 106 -16.85 -0.80 19.95
CA ALA A 106 -16.87 0.47 20.66
C ALA A 106 -17.46 0.34 22.08
N ALA A 107 -18.53 -0.44 22.24
CA ALA A 107 -19.18 -0.67 23.53
C ALA A 107 -18.27 -1.39 24.52
N LEU A 108 -17.47 -2.35 24.03
CA LEU A 108 -16.51 -3.11 24.84
C LEU A 108 -15.16 -2.38 24.99
N GLY A 109 -14.94 -1.27 24.30
CA GLY A 109 -13.70 -0.50 24.34
C GLY A 109 -12.49 -1.23 23.74
N LEU A 110 -12.74 -2.17 22.81
CA LEU A 110 -11.68 -2.95 22.16
C LEU A 110 -10.87 -2.05 21.21
N GLY A 111 -9.55 -2.18 21.27
CA GLY A 111 -8.61 -1.47 20.42
C GLY A 111 -8.11 -2.31 19.24
N GLU A 112 -7.28 -1.70 18.40
CA GLU A 112 -6.68 -2.39 17.25
C GLU A 112 -5.77 -3.56 17.70
N SER A 113 -5.14 -3.47 18.86
CA SER A 113 -4.34 -4.55 19.47
C SER A 113 -5.16 -5.79 19.74
N ASP A 114 -6.39 -5.61 20.26
CA ASP A 114 -7.27 -6.72 20.64
C ASP A 114 -7.84 -7.43 19.40
N LEU A 115 -8.00 -6.69 18.31
CA LEU A 115 -8.49 -7.19 17.03
C LEU A 115 -7.38 -7.71 16.11
N SER A 116 -6.12 -7.54 16.48
CA SER A 116 -4.98 -7.95 15.66
C SER A 116 -4.97 -9.45 15.35
N ALA A 117 -5.48 -10.28 16.26
CA ALA A 117 -5.61 -11.72 16.07
C ALA A 117 -6.60 -12.13 14.96
N PHE A 118 -7.56 -11.26 14.63
CA PHE A 118 -8.57 -11.48 13.58
C PHE A 118 -8.20 -10.87 12.23
N LYS A 119 -7.01 -10.27 12.13
CA LYS A 119 -6.51 -9.70 10.88
C LYS A 119 -6.00 -10.81 9.98
N LYS A 120 -6.58 -10.92 8.81
CA LYS A 120 -6.16 -11.83 7.73
C LYS A 120 -5.37 -11.08 6.67
N GLU A 121 -4.43 -11.78 6.05
CA GLU A 121 -3.61 -11.26 4.97
C GLU A 121 -3.68 -12.22 3.79
N SER A 122 -3.78 -11.65 2.58
CA SER A 122 -3.69 -12.43 1.34
C SER A 122 -2.32 -13.12 1.26
N LYS A 123 -2.33 -14.44 1.02
CA LYS A 123 -1.08 -15.19 0.78
C LYS A 123 -0.36 -14.69 -0.48
N LEU A 124 -1.12 -14.22 -1.46
CA LEU A 124 -0.57 -13.62 -2.68
C LEU A 124 0.20 -12.34 -2.35
N TYR A 125 -0.36 -11.46 -1.51
CA TYR A 125 0.34 -10.28 -1.03
C TYR A 125 1.60 -10.63 -0.23
N PHE A 126 1.51 -11.62 0.66
CA PHE A 126 2.64 -12.10 1.42
C PHE A 126 3.78 -12.61 0.52
N VAL A 127 3.46 -13.45 -0.48
CA VAL A 127 4.45 -13.98 -1.43
C VAL A 127 5.04 -12.85 -2.29
N ALA A 128 4.21 -11.92 -2.75
CA ALA A 128 4.65 -10.79 -3.57
C ALA A 128 5.62 -9.88 -2.80
N SER A 129 5.29 -9.52 -1.56
CA SER A 129 6.10 -8.60 -0.76
C SER A 129 7.37 -9.25 -0.21
N ARG A 130 7.30 -10.53 0.21
CA ARG A 130 8.42 -11.22 0.87
C ARG A 130 9.41 -11.88 -0.08
N TYR A 131 8.95 -12.32 -1.26
CA TYR A 131 9.78 -13.08 -2.20
C TYR A 131 9.97 -12.36 -3.54
N PHE A 132 8.88 -11.96 -4.20
CA PHE A 132 8.99 -11.39 -5.54
C PHE A 132 9.60 -10.00 -5.54
N LEU A 133 9.29 -9.17 -4.55
CA LEU A 133 9.84 -7.83 -4.46
C LEU A 133 11.35 -7.86 -4.23
N PRO A 134 11.91 -8.56 -3.23
CA PRO A 134 13.37 -8.67 -3.08
C PRO A 134 14.03 -9.33 -4.29
N ALA A 135 13.44 -10.40 -4.86
CA ALA A 135 13.97 -11.06 -6.05
C ALA A 135 14.02 -10.10 -7.25
N SER A 136 12.98 -9.29 -7.46
CA SER A 136 12.96 -8.30 -8.55
C SER A 136 14.03 -7.22 -8.36
N LEU A 137 14.28 -6.77 -7.13
CA LEU A 137 15.34 -5.81 -6.83
C LEU A 137 16.73 -6.38 -7.13
N VAL A 138 16.97 -7.64 -6.75
CA VAL A 138 18.24 -8.33 -7.07
C VAL A 138 18.40 -8.48 -8.58
N LEU A 139 17.37 -8.92 -9.29
CA LEU A 139 17.42 -9.07 -10.75
C LEU A 139 17.64 -7.73 -11.46
N LEU A 140 16.98 -6.66 -11.02
CA LEU A 140 17.21 -5.32 -11.54
C LEU A 140 18.66 -4.88 -11.32
N THR A 141 19.20 -5.11 -10.13
CA THR A 141 20.58 -4.75 -9.80
C THR A 141 21.59 -5.50 -10.67
N ILE A 142 21.38 -6.82 -10.88
CA ILE A 142 22.27 -7.65 -11.73
C ILE A 142 22.15 -7.23 -13.20
N SER A 143 20.97 -6.80 -13.65
CA SER A 143 20.74 -6.41 -15.04
C SER A 143 21.36 -5.05 -15.42
N ILE A 144 21.83 -4.27 -14.45
CA ILE A 144 22.47 -2.97 -14.70
C ILE A 144 23.82 -3.17 -15.40
N SER A 145 23.92 -2.60 -16.62
CA SER A 145 25.18 -2.57 -17.36
C SER A 145 26.04 -1.39 -16.88
N ILE A 146 27.05 -1.68 -16.07
CA ILE A 146 28.01 -0.68 -15.58
C ILE A 146 28.71 0.02 -16.75
N LYS A 147 28.98 -0.69 -17.86
CA LYS A 147 29.60 -0.10 -19.06
C LYS A 147 28.70 0.96 -19.71
N GLU A 148 27.40 0.72 -19.76
CA GLU A 148 26.45 1.71 -20.30
C GLU A 148 26.25 2.89 -19.35
N LEU A 149 26.28 2.64 -18.04
CA LEU A 149 26.23 3.68 -17.03
C LEU A 149 27.43 4.64 -17.14
N VAL A 150 28.64 4.11 -17.32
CA VAL A 150 29.85 4.93 -17.52
C VAL A 150 29.79 5.73 -18.83
N LYS A 151 29.16 5.19 -19.89
CA LYS A 151 28.96 5.93 -21.16
C LYS A 151 28.05 7.14 -21.04
N LEU A 152 27.16 7.19 -20.04
CA LEU A 152 26.32 8.37 -19.78
C LEU A 152 27.13 9.63 -19.44
N GLY A 153 28.37 9.43 -19.05
CA GLY A 153 29.32 10.51 -18.77
C GLY A 153 29.12 11.21 -17.41
N PRO A 154 30.05 12.08 -17.06
CA PRO A 154 30.11 12.69 -15.73
C PRO A 154 28.89 13.59 -15.43
N LYS A 155 28.26 14.18 -16.44
CA LYS A 155 27.08 15.04 -16.25
C LYS A 155 25.90 14.27 -15.65
N ALA A 156 25.62 13.07 -16.14
CA ALA A 156 24.54 12.22 -15.62
C ALA A 156 24.81 11.78 -14.19
N LEU A 157 26.07 11.40 -13.90
CA LEU A 157 26.48 11.03 -12.55
C LEU A 157 26.35 12.20 -11.56
N ILE A 158 26.80 13.39 -11.93
CA ILE A 158 26.68 14.60 -11.10
C ILE A 158 25.21 14.92 -10.85
N MET A 159 24.37 14.90 -11.89
CA MET A 159 22.93 15.15 -11.74
C MET A 159 22.27 14.12 -10.81
N PHE A 160 22.60 12.86 -10.95
CA PHE A 160 22.09 11.79 -10.08
C PHE A 160 22.50 12.01 -8.64
N LEU A 161 23.78 12.24 -8.38
CA LEU A 161 24.30 12.48 -7.02
C LEU A 161 23.70 13.75 -6.40
N THR A 162 23.60 14.83 -7.16
CA THR A 162 23.01 16.09 -6.70
C THR A 162 21.53 15.91 -6.39
N GLY A 163 20.78 15.20 -7.24
CA GLY A 163 19.38 14.88 -7.01
C GLY A 163 19.19 14.03 -5.75
N THR A 164 20.01 13.00 -5.58
CA THR A 164 19.98 12.14 -4.39
C THR A 164 20.26 12.94 -3.11
N VAL A 165 21.30 13.77 -3.10
CA VAL A 165 21.60 14.66 -1.97
C VAL A 165 20.45 15.62 -1.70
N GLY A 166 19.84 16.18 -2.75
CA GLY A 166 18.67 17.04 -2.63
C GLY A 166 17.48 16.35 -1.93
N VAL A 167 17.19 15.10 -2.30
CA VAL A 167 16.11 14.32 -1.67
C VAL A 167 16.45 13.97 -0.22
N VAL A 168 17.69 13.51 0.04
CA VAL A 168 18.15 13.13 1.39
C VAL A 168 18.13 14.29 2.37
N ILE A 169 18.46 15.49 1.92
CA ILE A 169 18.45 16.70 2.76
C ILE A 169 17.06 17.37 2.75
N GLY A 170 16.43 17.45 1.59
CA GLY A 170 15.18 18.18 1.40
C GLY A 170 14.01 17.57 2.17
N GLY A 171 13.91 16.24 2.22
CA GLY A 171 12.87 15.55 2.99
C GLY A 171 12.89 15.90 4.48
N PRO A 172 13.98 15.66 5.20
CA PRO A 172 14.11 16.05 6.60
C PRO A 172 13.94 17.53 6.85
N LEU A 173 14.50 18.41 6.01
CA LEU A 173 14.32 19.86 6.13
C LEU A 173 12.86 20.27 5.98
N ALA A 174 12.13 19.70 5.03
CA ALA A 174 10.71 19.95 4.86
C ALA A 174 9.93 19.55 6.12
N ILE A 175 10.16 18.33 6.64
CA ILE A 175 9.50 17.84 7.84
C ILE A 175 9.81 18.75 9.04
N LEU A 176 11.06 19.10 9.26
CA LEU A 176 11.47 19.99 10.35
C LEU A 176 10.82 21.38 10.24
N THR A 177 10.79 21.95 9.03
CA THR A 177 10.19 23.25 8.77
C THR A 177 8.69 23.24 9.05
N PHE A 178 7.99 22.23 8.52
CA PHE A 178 6.54 22.11 8.73
C PHE A 178 6.18 21.67 10.16
N SER A 179 7.03 20.90 10.84
CA SER A 179 6.84 20.62 12.28
C SER A 179 6.89 21.87 13.13
N TYR A 180 7.64 22.89 12.71
CA TYR A 180 7.67 24.18 13.40
C TYR A 180 6.44 25.04 13.09
N ILE A 181 5.96 25.02 11.83
CA ILE A 181 4.82 25.84 11.37
C ILE A 181 3.48 25.23 11.78
N SER A 182 3.35 23.91 11.64
CA SER A 182 2.10 23.17 11.87
C SER A 182 2.38 21.77 12.43
N PRO A 183 2.73 21.66 13.72
CA PRO A 183 3.11 20.40 14.37
C PRO A 183 2.00 19.35 14.32
N ASP A 184 0.73 19.78 14.33
CA ASP A 184 -0.43 18.88 14.29
C ASP A 184 -0.58 18.13 12.96
N VAL A 185 -0.02 18.68 11.88
CA VAL A 185 -0.10 18.08 10.53
C VAL A 185 1.06 17.13 10.27
N VAL A 186 2.25 17.46 10.76
CA VAL A 186 3.52 16.78 10.38
C VAL A 186 4.11 16.02 11.55
N GLY A 187 3.66 16.32 12.78
CA GLY A 187 4.23 15.79 14.00
C GLY A 187 3.88 14.33 14.26
N GLY A 188 4.55 13.79 15.24
CA GLY A 188 4.26 12.50 15.83
C GLY A 188 5.36 11.47 15.68
N VAL A 189 5.32 10.56 16.64
CA VAL A 189 6.10 9.33 16.68
C VAL A 189 5.12 8.17 16.55
N GLY A 190 5.43 7.17 15.75
CA GLY A 190 4.58 6.00 15.59
C GLY A 190 4.24 5.68 14.14
N PRO A 191 3.28 4.78 13.90
CA PRO A 191 2.92 4.32 12.55
C PRO A 191 2.38 5.43 11.65
N GLU A 192 1.71 6.44 12.22
CA GLU A 192 1.10 7.56 11.49
C GLU A 192 2.06 8.73 11.24
N ALA A 193 3.31 8.61 11.65
CA ALA A 193 4.29 9.68 11.47
C ALA A 193 4.54 9.97 9.98
N VAL A 194 4.38 11.23 9.59
CA VAL A 194 4.49 11.69 8.19
C VAL A 194 5.85 11.35 7.57
N TRP A 195 6.93 11.34 8.36
CA TRP A 195 8.26 10.98 7.86
C TRP A 195 8.33 9.57 7.26
N ARG A 196 7.50 8.62 7.72
CA ARG A 196 7.45 7.26 7.17
C ARG A 196 6.93 7.27 5.73
N GLY A 197 5.83 8.00 5.47
CA GLY A 197 5.30 8.20 4.13
C GLY A 197 6.27 8.96 3.22
N MET A 198 6.88 10.04 3.74
CA MET A 198 7.89 10.81 3.02
C MET A 198 9.11 9.97 2.61
N THR A 199 9.57 9.09 3.49
CA THR A 199 10.69 8.18 3.18
C THR A 199 10.31 7.19 2.06
N THR A 200 9.07 6.71 2.08
CA THR A 200 8.54 5.84 1.02
C THR A 200 8.52 6.55 -0.34
N ILE A 201 8.03 7.79 -0.38
CA ILE A 201 8.02 8.61 -1.60
C ILE A 201 9.44 8.94 -2.07
N ALA A 202 10.34 9.29 -1.15
CA ALA A 202 11.75 9.54 -1.46
C ALA A 202 12.42 8.33 -2.11
N GLY A 203 12.10 7.11 -1.65
CA GLY A 203 12.53 5.87 -2.29
C GLY A 203 12.14 5.78 -3.76
N SER A 204 10.92 6.22 -4.11
CA SER A 204 10.44 6.28 -5.49
C SER A 204 11.26 7.26 -6.36
N TRP A 205 11.60 8.42 -5.82
CA TRP A 205 12.35 9.45 -6.55
C TRP A 205 13.81 9.05 -6.79
N ILE A 206 14.41 8.34 -5.86
CA ILE A 206 15.81 7.89 -5.96
C ILE A 206 15.94 6.65 -6.85
N GLY A 207 15.04 5.68 -6.72
CA GLY A 207 15.19 4.37 -7.35
C GLY A 207 13.94 3.80 -8.02
N GLY A 208 12.87 4.60 -8.18
CA GLY A 208 11.63 4.18 -8.83
C GLY A 208 10.69 3.36 -7.95
N GLY A 209 9.62 2.82 -8.56
CA GLY A 209 8.53 2.15 -7.84
C GLY A 209 8.95 0.91 -7.04
N ALA A 210 9.97 0.18 -7.48
CA ALA A 210 10.50 -0.97 -6.74
C ALA A 210 11.13 -0.54 -5.40
N ASN A 211 11.89 0.55 -5.39
CA ASN A 211 12.44 1.12 -4.16
C ASN A 211 11.34 1.68 -3.26
N GLN A 212 10.31 2.31 -3.83
CA GLN A 212 9.15 2.77 -3.06
C GLN A 212 8.50 1.60 -2.32
N ALA A 213 8.25 0.50 -3.02
CA ALA A 213 7.65 -0.69 -2.41
C ALA A 213 8.55 -1.28 -1.30
N ALA A 214 9.87 -1.32 -1.52
CA ALA A 214 10.82 -1.76 -0.49
C ALA A 214 10.82 -0.83 0.73
N MET A 215 10.79 0.48 0.54
CA MET A 215 10.70 1.45 1.64
C MET A 215 9.36 1.37 2.37
N PHE A 216 8.26 1.09 1.66
CA PHE A 216 6.97 0.85 2.28
C PHE A 216 7.00 -0.33 3.25
N GLU A 217 7.61 -1.45 2.84
CA GLU A 217 7.77 -2.63 3.71
C GLU A 217 8.69 -2.37 4.92
N VAL A 218 9.72 -1.56 4.75
CA VAL A 218 10.67 -1.24 5.83
C VAL A 218 10.07 -0.28 6.85
N PHE A 219 9.45 0.79 6.37
CA PHE A 219 8.99 1.89 7.23
C PHE A 219 7.52 1.78 7.64
N GLN A 220 6.75 0.92 6.98
CA GLN A 220 5.35 0.62 7.26
C GLN A 220 4.52 1.89 7.61
N PRO A 221 4.42 2.85 6.68
CA PRO A 221 3.57 4.01 6.91
C PRO A 221 2.11 3.56 7.03
N SER A 222 1.34 4.30 7.81
CA SER A 222 -0.12 4.10 7.87
C SER A 222 -0.73 4.39 6.49
N SER A 223 -1.64 3.55 6.06
CA SER A 223 -2.41 3.69 4.81
C SER A 223 -3.56 4.68 4.96
#